data_25a527cfc268ea56da1276f260e2f91c
#
_entry.id   25a527cfc268ea56da1276f260e2f91c
#
_cell.length_a   1.000
_cell.length_b   1.000
_cell.length_c   1.000
_cell.angle_alpha   90.00
_cell.angle_beta   90.00
_cell.angle_gamma   90.00
#
_symmetry.space_group_name_H-M   'P 1'
#
loop_
_entity.id
_entity.type
_entity.pdbx_description
1 polymer ?
#
loop_
_entity_poly.entity_id
_entity_poly.type
_entity_poly.pdbx_seq_one_letter_code
_entity_poly.pdbx_strand_id
1 'polypeptide(L)'
;MGLLDPKKHHPKSHHLLPDGSPKKIAIMTSGGDAPGMNSAIRAVVRCAIHEGYHAYVVKEGYAGLVAGGEYIQRQGWHDVRGFQSIGGTEIGTARCAEFRERAGRLIAAKNMVNHGIDALIICGGDGSLTGADIFRREWPGLLDELIQKGDITKEQAKPLEHLTIVGMVGSIDNDLSGTDATIGAYSALHRICEMVDYIEATAASHSRAFVVEVMGRHCGWLALTAGVATGADFIFIPEKPRADDWKQEMETIVAKVSEQQKLVKLISNIN
;
A
#
# COMPACT_ATOMS: atom_id res chain seq x y z
N MET A 1 -19.22 -6.84 26.03
CA MET A 1 -17.90 -6.77 25.41
C MET A 1 -17.19 -5.59 26.04
N GLY A 2 -16.36 -5.81 27.10
CA GLY A 2 -15.74 -4.74 27.87
C GLY A 2 -14.76 -3.96 26.99
N LEU A 3 -14.87 -2.64 27.03
CA LEU A 3 -13.88 -1.74 26.43
C LEU A 3 -12.51 -2.10 27.04
N LEU A 4 -11.60 -2.58 26.20
CA LEU A 4 -10.22 -2.86 26.60
C LEU A 4 -9.61 -1.54 27.09
N ASP A 5 -9.31 -1.44 28.37
CA ASP A 5 -8.64 -0.28 28.96
C ASP A 5 -7.15 -0.34 28.56
N PRO A 6 -6.68 0.59 27.70
CA PRO A 6 -5.29 0.59 27.25
C PRO A 6 -4.26 0.74 28.40
N LYS A 7 -4.71 1.20 29.58
CA LYS A 7 -3.86 1.40 30.76
C LYS A 7 -3.59 0.12 31.53
N LYS A 8 -4.31 -0.98 31.21
CA LYS A 8 -4.19 -2.26 31.95
C LYS A 8 -3.30 -3.29 31.28
N HIS A 9 -2.80 -3.03 30.07
CA HIS A 9 -1.88 -3.93 29.39
C HIS A 9 -0.44 -3.69 29.84
N HIS A 10 0.09 -4.60 30.64
CA HIS A 10 1.53 -4.70 30.87
C HIS A 10 2.16 -5.44 29.67
N PRO A 11 3.20 -4.88 29.03
CA PRO A 11 3.89 -5.58 27.94
C PRO A 11 4.42 -6.93 28.43
N LYS A 12 4.24 -7.97 27.63
CA LYS A 12 4.84 -9.28 27.88
C LYS A 12 6.36 -9.15 27.81
N SER A 13 7.10 -9.96 28.54
CA SER A 13 8.57 -9.83 28.65
C SER A 13 9.31 -9.82 27.31
N HIS A 14 8.78 -10.53 26.30
CA HIS A 14 9.35 -10.56 24.96
C HIS A 14 9.07 -9.30 24.11
N HIS A 15 8.24 -8.38 24.60
CA HIS A 15 7.95 -7.09 23.99
C HIS A 15 8.81 -5.95 24.58
N LEU A 16 9.72 -6.30 25.48
CA LEU A 16 10.62 -5.34 26.09
C LEU A 16 12.01 -5.43 25.47
N LEU A 17 12.68 -4.29 25.43
CA LEU A 17 14.11 -4.20 25.16
C LEU A 17 14.91 -4.69 26.39
N PRO A 18 16.23 -4.95 26.24
CA PRO A 18 17.07 -5.40 27.35
C PRO A 18 17.09 -4.45 28.58
N ASP A 19 16.80 -3.16 28.36
CA ASP A 19 16.69 -2.14 29.40
C ASP A 19 15.31 -2.08 30.08
N GLY A 20 14.39 -2.99 29.68
CA GLY A 20 13.02 -3.04 30.20
C GLY A 20 12.06 -2.03 29.55
N SER A 21 12.50 -1.24 28.58
CA SER A 21 11.62 -0.34 27.83
C SER A 21 10.81 -1.11 26.75
N PRO A 22 9.58 -0.65 26.43
CA PRO A 22 8.81 -1.24 25.34
C PRO A 22 9.50 -1.09 23.98
N LYS A 23 9.49 -2.14 23.19
CA LYS A 23 9.90 -2.10 21.80
C LYS A 23 9.06 -1.11 21.00
N LYS A 24 9.61 -0.58 19.91
CA LYS A 24 8.99 0.47 19.11
C LYS A 24 8.76 0.00 17.67
N ILE A 25 7.52 0.04 17.26
CA ILE A 25 7.09 -0.37 15.91
C ILE A 25 6.65 0.88 15.15
N ALA A 26 7.15 1.05 13.95
CA ALA A 26 6.69 2.09 13.04
C ALA A 26 5.91 1.51 11.86
N ILE A 27 4.90 2.25 11.39
CA ILE A 27 4.22 1.98 10.13
C ILE A 27 4.35 3.19 9.22
N MET A 28 4.54 2.93 7.92
CA MET A 28 4.45 3.92 6.86
C MET A 28 3.68 3.40 5.66
N THR A 29 3.13 4.32 4.88
CA THR A 29 2.59 4.06 3.55
C THR A 29 3.54 4.59 2.50
N SER A 30 3.72 3.88 1.40
CA SER A 30 4.66 4.25 0.35
C SER A 30 4.15 3.86 -1.03
N GLY A 31 4.43 4.68 -2.03
CA GLY A 31 3.95 4.49 -3.40
C GLY A 31 2.59 5.14 -3.63
N GLY A 32 1.77 4.58 -4.52
CA GLY A 32 0.39 5.02 -4.72
C GLY A 32 -0.48 4.69 -3.51
N ASP A 33 -1.41 5.57 -3.18
CA ASP A 33 -2.42 5.28 -2.17
C ASP A 33 -3.42 4.24 -2.68
N ALA A 34 -3.95 3.45 -1.76
CA ALA A 34 -4.98 2.47 -2.06
C ALA A 34 -6.07 2.49 -0.98
N PRO A 35 -7.35 2.28 -1.35
CA PRO A 35 -8.42 2.18 -0.38
C PRO A 35 -8.12 1.09 0.67
N GLY A 36 -8.22 1.45 1.95
CA GLY A 36 -7.92 0.53 3.06
C GLY A 36 -6.57 0.75 3.74
N MET A 37 -5.67 1.58 3.19
CA MET A 37 -4.40 1.91 3.85
C MET A 37 -4.61 2.54 5.23
N ASN A 38 -5.57 3.44 5.39
CA ASN A 38 -5.89 4.03 6.68
C ASN A 38 -6.42 3.01 7.69
N SER A 39 -7.20 2.04 7.24
CA SER A 39 -7.66 0.92 8.08
C SER A 39 -6.48 0.07 8.55
N ALA A 40 -5.50 -0.18 7.66
CA ALA A 40 -4.26 -0.90 7.99
C ALA A 40 -3.43 -0.14 9.02
N ILE A 41 -3.21 1.17 8.84
CA ILE A 41 -2.50 2.03 9.79
C ILE A 41 -3.17 1.96 11.16
N ARG A 42 -4.48 2.15 11.20
CA ARG A 42 -5.26 2.07 12.45
C ARG A 42 -5.13 0.72 13.13
N ALA A 43 -5.22 -0.37 12.37
CA ALA A 43 -5.10 -1.72 12.90
C ALA A 43 -3.70 -1.95 13.50
N VAL A 44 -2.64 -1.61 12.78
CA VAL A 44 -1.25 -1.75 13.23
C VAL A 44 -0.99 -0.93 14.50
N VAL A 45 -1.35 0.35 14.51
CA VAL A 45 -1.15 1.23 15.67
C VAL A 45 -1.87 0.68 16.91
N ARG A 46 -3.12 0.29 16.77
CA ARG A 46 -3.90 -0.24 17.91
C ARG A 46 -3.44 -1.62 18.37
N CYS A 47 -3.09 -2.50 17.44
CA CYS A 47 -2.55 -3.81 17.76
C CYS A 47 -1.21 -3.68 18.50
N ALA A 48 -0.31 -2.84 18.01
CA ALA A 48 0.96 -2.55 18.67
C ALA A 48 0.76 -2.06 20.10
N ILE A 49 -0.11 -1.06 20.30
CA ILE A 49 -0.41 -0.54 21.66
C ILE A 49 -1.05 -1.62 22.53
N HIS A 50 -1.95 -2.44 21.98
CA HIS A 50 -2.59 -3.54 22.69
C HIS A 50 -1.57 -4.56 23.21
N GLU A 51 -0.58 -4.90 22.38
CA GLU A 51 0.51 -5.80 22.74
C GLU A 51 1.60 -5.15 23.62
N GLY A 52 1.46 -3.87 23.96
CA GLY A 52 2.39 -3.16 24.84
C GLY A 52 3.58 -2.50 24.14
N TYR A 53 3.57 -2.42 22.82
CA TYR A 53 4.58 -1.68 22.05
C TYR A 53 4.30 -0.18 22.02
N HIS A 54 5.33 0.61 21.77
CA HIS A 54 5.15 2.00 21.35
C HIS A 54 4.97 2.07 19.85
N ALA A 55 3.81 2.55 19.39
CA ALA A 55 3.48 2.68 17.99
C ALA A 55 3.92 4.05 17.44
N TYR A 56 4.54 4.04 16.27
CA TYR A 56 4.94 5.23 15.53
C TYR A 56 4.35 5.19 14.12
N VAL A 57 4.11 6.35 13.54
CA VAL A 57 3.87 6.50 12.10
C VAL A 57 5.01 7.29 11.49
N VAL A 58 5.37 6.94 10.26
CA VAL A 58 6.29 7.74 9.44
C VAL A 58 5.46 8.40 8.35
N LYS A 59 5.34 9.71 8.42
CA LYS A 59 4.62 10.51 7.42
C LYS A 59 5.42 10.56 6.12
N GLU A 60 4.72 10.69 4.99
CA GLU A 60 5.32 10.82 3.66
C GLU A 60 6.23 9.64 3.26
N GLY A 61 6.01 8.46 3.84
CA GLY A 61 6.73 7.24 3.48
C GLY A 61 8.25 7.35 3.63
N TYR A 62 8.99 6.88 2.62
CA TYR A 62 10.46 6.92 2.63
C TYR A 62 11.03 8.34 2.67
N ALA A 63 10.36 9.33 2.10
CA ALA A 63 10.81 10.72 2.17
C ALA A 63 10.82 11.21 3.61
N GLY A 64 9.76 10.93 4.36
CA GLY A 64 9.69 11.27 5.77
C GLY A 64 10.66 10.46 6.64
N LEU A 65 10.94 9.20 6.28
CA LEU A 65 11.94 8.39 6.98
C LEU A 65 13.35 8.97 6.82
N VAL A 66 13.68 9.48 5.63
CA VAL A 66 14.95 10.17 5.34
C VAL A 66 14.99 11.54 6.03
N ALA A 67 13.90 12.33 5.96
CA ALA A 67 13.82 13.63 6.60
C ALA A 67 13.92 13.55 8.14
N GLY A 68 13.32 12.51 8.74
CA GLY A 68 13.33 12.34 10.20
C GLY A 68 12.50 13.39 10.95
N GLY A 69 12.86 13.66 12.20
CA GLY A 69 12.25 14.71 13.00
C GLY A 69 10.73 14.59 13.12
N GLU A 70 10.01 15.61 12.72
CA GLU A 70 8.54 15.69 12.81
C GLU A 70 7.79 14.67 11.94
N TYR A 71 8.46 14.03 10.98
CA TYR A 71 7.87 12.99 10.16
C TYR A 71 7.74 11.64 10.88
N ILE A 72 8.47 11.43 11.97
CA ILE A 72 8.41 10.20 12.77
C ILE A 72 7.69 10.50 14.07
N GLN A 73 6.40 10.14 14.14
CA GLN A 73 5.52 10.55 15.23
C GLN A 73 5.00 9.36 16.03
N ARG A 74 5.11 9.44 17.34
CA ARG A 74 4.47 8.48 18.24
C ARG A 74 2.96 8.65 18.20
N GLN A 75 2.22 7.52 18.16
CA GLN A 75 0.77 7.50 18.11
C GLN A 75 0.18 6.88 19.37
N GLY A 76 -0.89 7.45 19.84
CA GLY A 76 -1.76 6.89 20.87
C GLY A 76 -2.96 6.17 20.29
N TRP A 77 -3.72 5.48 21.14
CA TRP A 77 -4.91 4.72 20.77
C TRP A 77 -5.99 5.55 20.07
N HIS A 78 -6.12 6.81 20.46
CA HIS A 78 -7.16 7.72 19.97
C HIS A 78 -6.76 8.46 18.70
N ASP A 79 -5.48 8.59 18.42
CA ASP A 79 -4.98 9.40 17.30
C ASP A 79 -5.42 8.85 15.93
N VAL A 80 -5.63 7.53 15.86
CA VAL A 80 -6.12 6.84 14.65
C VAL A 80 -7.63 6.57 14.67
N ARG A 81 -8.41 7.29 15.50
CA ARG A 81 -9.82 6.96 15.75
C ARG A 81 -10.68 7.03 14.50
N GLY A 82 -10.50 8.03 13.64
CA GLY A 82 -11.31 8.27 12.45
C GLY A 82 -10.81 7.59 11.18
N PHE A 83 -9.64 6.98 11.18
CA PHE A 83 -8.92 6.54 9.98
C PHE A 83 -9.67 5.51 9.13
N GLN A 84 -10.46 4.63 9.75
CA GLN A 84 -11.08 3.51 9.05
C GLN A 84 -12.06 3.93 7.95
N SER A 85 -12.73 5.06 8.09
CA SER A 85 -13.74 5.56 7.16
C SER A 85 -13.21 6.56 6.12
N ILE A 86 -11.91 6.88 6.16
CA ILE A 86 -11.27 7.84 5.28
C ILE A 86 -10.46 7.10 4.22
N GLY A 87 -10.68 7.43 2.95
CA GLY A 87 -9.89 6.91 1.84
C GLY A 87 -8.49 7.54 1.78
N GLY A 88 -7.64 7.05 0.89
CA GLY A 88 -6.26 7.49 0.79
C GLY A 88 -5.39 7.08 1.97
N THR A 89 -4.46 7.94 2.37
CA THR A 89 -3.57 7.71 3.51
C THR A 89 -3.35 9.00 4.31
N GLU A 90 -3.83 9.02 5.55
CA GLU A 90 -3.72 10.17 6.48
C GLU A 90 -2.27 10.51 6.86
N ILE A 91 -1.38 9.53 6.79
CA ILE A 91 0.04 9.77 7.07
C ILE A 91 0.83 10.19 5.82
N GLY A 92 0.16 10.30 4.67
CA GLY A 92 0.75 10.72 3.42
C GLY A 92 1.68 9.69 2.79
N THR A 93 2.01 9.91 1.54
CA THR A 93 2.99 9.15 0.76
C THR A 93 3.72 10.08 -0.19
N ALA A 94 5.02 9.87 -0.38
CA ALA A 94 5.82 10.63 -1.33
C ALA A 94 6.83 9.73 -2.04
N ARG A 95 7.17 10.11 -3.27
CA ARG A 95 8.28 9.50 -3.99
C ARG A 95 9.59 10.03 -3.39
N CYS A 96 10.51 9.14 -3.06
CA CYS A 96 11.81 9.49 -2.50
C CYS A 96 12.94 8.98 -3.40
N ALA A 97 13.54 9.89 -4.16
CA ALA A 97 14.71 9.56 -4.98
C ALA A 97 15.92 9.24 -4.10
N GLU A 98 16.09 9.98 -3.01
CA GLU A 98 17.22 9.82 -2.09
C GLU A 98 17.27 8.42 -1.45
N PHE A 99 16.14 7.83 -1.11
CA PHE A 99 16.09 6.48 -0.53
C PHE A 99 16.53 5.39 -1.51
N ARG A 100 16.47 5.64 -2.82
CA ARG A 100 17.00 4.72 -3.85
C ARG A 100 18.52 4.61 -3.77
N GLU A 101 19.16 5.66 -3.30
CA GLU A 101 20.60 5.70 -3.09
C GLU A 101 20.96 5.21 -1.67
N ARG A 102 22.14 4.57 -1.54
CA ARG A 102 22.60 4.08 -0.24
C ARG A 102 22.76 5.20 0.80
N ALA A 103 23.16 6.41 0.36
CA ALA A 103 23.30 7.56 1.25
C ALA A 103 21.98 7.94 1.94
N GLY A 104 20.86 7.94 1.19
CA GLY A 104 19.54 8.20 1.77
C GLY A 104 19.10 7.09 2.73
N ARG A 105 19.37 5.82 2.41
CA ARG A 105 19.11 4.70 3.33
C ARG A 105 19.95 4.79 4.62
N LEU A 106 21.17 5.30 4.53
CA LEU A 106 22.01 5.55 5.71
C LEU A 106 21.40 6.60 6.63
N ILE A 107 20.87 7.71 6.07
CA ILE A 107 20.16 8.74 6.84
C ILE A 107 18.89 8.18 7.46
N ALA A 108 18.12 7.41 6.70
CA ALA A 108 16.92 6.73 7.20
C ALA A 108 17.25 5.79 8.38
N ALA A 109 18.33 5.00 8.28
CA ALA A 109 18.79 4.13 9.36
C ALA A 109 19.16 4.93 10.61
N LYS A 110 19.91 6.03 10.46
CA LYS A 110 20.24 6.94 11.56
C LYS A 110 18.99 7.47 12.26
N ASN A 111 17.97 7.88 11.50
CA ASN A 111 16.71 8.36 12.05
C ASN A 111 15.96 7.27 12.82
N MET A 112 15.93 6.03 12.32
CA MET A 112 15.32 4.91 13.05
C MET A 112 16.06 4.60 14.34
N VAL A 113 17.39 4.56 14.33
CA VAL A 113 18.21 4.33 15.53
C VAL A 113 17.98 5.42 16.55
N ASN A 114 17.95 6.70 16.16
CA ASN A 114 17.72 7.83 17.06
C ASN A 114 16.33 7.76 17.74
N HIS A 115 15.33 7.19 17.08
CA HIS A 115 14.01 6.95 17.65
C HIS A 115 13.94 5.61 18.41
N GLY A 116 14.94 4.74 18.26
CA GLY A 116 14.97 3.39 18.83
C GLY A 116 13.90 2.47 18.23
N ILE A 117 13.58 2.63 16.95
CA ILE A 117 12.59 1.82 16.23
C ILE A 117 13.27 0.54 15.74
N ASP A 118 12.79 -0.61 16.18
CA ASP A 118 13.33 -1.94 15.88
C ASP A 118 12.46 -2.74 14.90
N ALA A 119 11.28 -2.24 14.58
CA ALA A 119 10.40 -2.87 13.59
C ALA A 119 9.73 -1.81 12.70
N LEU A 120 9.67 -2.11 11.40
CA LEU A 120 9.07 -1.24 10.39
C LEU A 120 8.03 -2.02 9.57
N ILE A 121 6.80 -1.54 9.58
CA ILE A 121 5.73 -2.07 8.74
C ILE A 121 5.54 -1.10 7.58
N ILE A 122 5.53 -1.64 6.36
CA ILE A 122 5.43 -0.85 5.14
C ILE A 122 4.19 -1.31 4.38
N CYS A 123 3.24 -0.39 4.17
CA CYS A 123 2.08 -0.63 3.34
C CYS A 123 2.28 0.05 1.99
N GLY A 124 2.38 -0.75 0.92
CA GLY A 124 2.63 -0.23 -0.42
C GLY A 124 2.75 -1.31 -1.49
N GLY A 125 2.96 -0.90 -2.72
CA GLY A 125 3.13 -1.79 -3.87
C GLY A 125 4.56 -2.32 -4.03
N ASP A 126 4.79 -3.01 -5.14
CA ASP A 126 6.03 -3.74 -5.46
C ASP A 126 7.31 -2.92 -5.25
N GLY A 127 7.41 -1.71 -5.82
CA GLY A 127 8.59 -0.87 -5.67
C GLY A 127 8.89 -0.46 -4.23
N SER A 128 7.86 -0.27 -3.40
CA SER A 128 8.01 0.07 -1.99
C SER A 128 8.50 -1.12 -1.18
N LEU A 129 7.99 -2.32 -1.46
CA LEU A 129 8.38 -3.54 -0.78
C LEU A 129 9.78 -4.01 -1.20
N THR A 130 10.14 -3.81 -2.46
CA THR A 130 11.52 -4.01 -2.94
C THR A 130 12.51 -3.09 -2.21
N GLY A 131 12.17 -1.80 -2.06
CA GLY A 131 12.98 -0.86 -1.27
C GLY A 131 13.14 -1.28 0.18
N ALA A 132 12.10 -1.85 0.77
CA ALA A 132 12.11 -2.40 2.12
C ALA A 132 13.09 -3.58 2.26
N ASP A 133 13.09 -4.50 1.31
CA ASP A 133 13.99 -5.67 1.32
C ASP A 133 15.45 -5.27 1.14
N ILE A 134 15.73 -4.31 0.25
CA ILE A 134 17.08 -3.74 0.11
C ILE A 134 17.53 -3.12 1.45
N PHE A 135 16.68 -2.31 2.08
CA PHE A 135 16.97 -1.65 3.35
C PHE A 135 17.27 -2.67 4.46
N ARG A 136 16.46 -3.73 4.55
CA ARG A 136 16.67 -4.82 5.50
C ARG A 136 17.99 -5.55 5.29
N ARG A 137 18.35 -5.84 4.04
CA ARG A 137 19.62 -6.52 3.70
C ARG A 137 20.83 -5.67 4.02
N GLU A 138 20.74 -4.36 3.78
CA GLU A 138 21.82 -3.43 4.06
C GLU A 138 21.94 -3.03 5.53
N TRP A 139 20.92 -3.29 6.34
CA TRP A 139 20.81 -2.80 7.71
C TRP A 139 22.06 -3.01 8.57
N PRO A 140 22.67 -4.21 8.66
CA PRO A 140 23.89 -4.41 9.45
C PRO A 140 25.05 -3.50 9.00
N GLY A 141 25.26 -3.43 7.68
CA GLY A 141 26.31 -2.57 7.11
C GLY A 141 26.04 -1.08 7.29
N LEU A 142 24.76 -0.66 7.33
CA LEU A 142 24.39 0.72 7.62
C LEU A 142 24.71 1.07 9.09
N LEU A 143 24.42 0.18 10.03
CA LEU A 143 24.77 0.37 11.44
C LEU A 143 26.29 0.49 11.65
N ASP A 144 27.06 -0.42 11.05
CA ASP A 144 28.52 -0.39 11.13
C ASP A 144 29.10 0.94 10.60
N GLU A 145 28.59 1.41 9.47
CA GLU A 145 29.02 2.68 8.86
C GLU A 145 28.65 3.88 9.76
N LEU A 146 27.46 3.90 10.36
CA LEU A 146 27.04 4.96 11.27
C LEU A 146 27.89 4.99 12.55
N ILE A 147 28.26 3.82 13.09
CA ILE A 147 29.19 3.72 14.23
C ILE A 147 30.58 4.23 13.86
N GLN A 148 31.11 3.84 12.70
CA GLN A 148 32.44 4.28 12.23
C GLN A 148 32.49 5.79 12.02
N LYS A 149 31.41 6.41 11.53
CA LYS A 149 31.27 7.86 11.35
C LYS A 149 31.06 8.61 12.68
N GLY A 150 30.79 7.91 13.77
CA GLY A 150 30.42 8.52 15.05
C GLY A 150 29.02 9.14 15.07
N ASP A 151 28.16 8.80 14.12
CA ASP A 151 26.78 9.27 14.02
C ASP A 151 25.87 8.63 15.06
N ILE A 152 26.18 7.40 15.48
CA ILE A 152 25.52 6.65 16.55
C ILE A 152 26.56 5.94 17.40
N THR A 153 26.18 5.59 18.63
CA THR A 153 27.04 4.81 19.52
C THR A 153 26.78 3.31 19.39
N LYS A 154 27.71 2.48 19.82
CA LYS A 154 27.55 1.02 19.87
C LYS A 154 26.37 0.61 20.79
N GLU A 155 26.19 1.34 21.87
CA GLU A 155 25.11 1.11 22.83
C GLU A 155 23.74 1.38 22.21
N GLN A 156 23.63 2.40 21.35
CA GLN A 156 22.41 2.69 20.60
C GLN A 156 22.12 1.61 19.54
N ALA A 157 23.15 1.13 18.86
CA ALA A 157 23.01 0.10 17.80
C ALA A 157 22.66 -1.29 18.36
N LYS A 158 23.23 -1.66 19.52
CA LYS A 158 23.13 -3.00 20.09
C LYS A 158 21.69 -3.56 20.21
N PRO A 159 20.68 -2.83 20.71
CA PRO A 159 19.30 -3.33 20.77
C PRO A 159 18.62 -3.39 19.39
N LEU A 160 19.22 -2.81 18.34
CA LEU A 160 18.69 -2.65 17.02
C LEU A 160 19.51 -3.41 15.95
N GLU A 161 20.33 -4.39 16.34
CA GLU A 161 21.15 -5.18 15.43
C GLU A 161 20.31 -5.86 14.33
N HIS A 162 19.06 -6.21 14.64
CA HIS A 162 18.13 -6.83 13.71
C HIS A 162 16.92 -5.92 13.48
N LEU A 163 16.78 -5.46 12.24
CA LEU A 163 15.58 -4.74 11.81
C LEU A 163 14.52 -5.73 11.33
N THR A 164 13.39 -5.76 12.02
CA THR A 164 12.21 -6.51 11.57
C THR A 164 11.44 -5.66 10.56
N ILE A 165 11.28 -6.17 9.33
CA ILE A 165 10.41 -5.53 8.32
C ILE A 165 9.27 -6.45 7.97
N VAL A 166 8.05 -5.89 7.93
CA VAL A 166 6.83 -6.55 7.45
C VAL A 166 6.22 -5.71 6.34
N GLY A 167 6.06 -6.34 5.16
CA GLY A 167 5.35 -5.73 4.03
C GLY A 167 3.86 -6.05 4.07
N MET A 168 3.03 -5.03 3.90
CA MET A 168 1.61 -5.15 3.63
C MET A 168 1.36 -4.68 2.20
N VAL A 169 0.70 -5.50 1.38
CA VAL A 169 0.53 -5.16 -0.02
C VAL A 169 -0.64 -4.20 -0.21
N GLY A 170 -0.31 -2.92 -0.39
CA GLY A 170 -1.25 -1.84 -0.69
C GLY A 170 -1.18 -1.46 -2.17
N SER A 171 -2.14 -1.94 -2.95
CA SER A 171 -2.27 -1.67 -4.39
C SER A 171 -3.69 -1.97 -4.82
N ILE A 172 -4.17 -1.30 -5.86
CA ILE A 172 -5.47 -1.63 -6.48
C ILE A 172 -5.32 -2.65 -7.62
N ASP A 173 -4.11 -2.81 -8.17
CA ASP A 173 -3.87 -3.57 -9.39
C ASP A 173 -3.95 -5.09 -9.19
N ASN A 174 -3.80 -5.56 -7.95
CA ASN A 174 -3.76 -6.98 -7.57
C ASN A 174 -2.68 -7.77 -8.32
N ASP A 175 -1.51 -7.16 -8.51
CA ASP A 175 -0.42 -7.59 -9.39
C ASP A 175 0.77 -8.24 -8.66
N LEU A 176 0.64 -8.53 -7.35
CA LEU A 176 1.72 -9.10 -6.55
C LEU A 176 1.54 -10.60 -6.33
N SER A 177 2.53 -11.36 -6.80
CA SER A 177 2.61 -12.81 -6.65
C SER A 177 2.72 -13.19 -5.17
N GLY A 178 2.05 -14.27 -4.76
CA GLY A 178 2.05 -14.74 -3.37
C GLY A 178 1.09 -14.01 -2.43
N THR A 179 0.27 -13.09 -2.97
CA THR A 179 -0.81 -12.40 -2.27
C THR A 179 -2.15 -12.79 -2.88
N ASP A 180 -3.12 -13.18 -2.07
CA ASP A 180 -4.46 -13.55 -2.55
C ASP A 180 -5.24 -12.31 -3.02
N ALA A 181 -5.11 -11.21 -2.27
CA ALA A 181 -5.71 -9.92 -2.61
C ALA A 181 -4.90 -8.77 -2.00
N THR A 182 -4.66 -7.74 -2.80
CA THR A 182 -4.01 -6.51 -2.33
C THR A 182 -5.00 -5.61 -1.61
N ILE A 183 -4.50 -4.82 -0.66
CA ILE A 183 -5.29 -3.81 0.04
C ILE A 183 -5.71 -2.75 -0.98
N GLY A 184 -7.02 -2.68 -1.25
CA GLY A 184 -7.59 -1.74 -2.21
C GLY A 184 -8.18 -2.35 -3.48
N ALA A 185 -7.78 -3.55 -3.89
CA ALA A 185 -8.25 -4.18 -5.12
C ALA A 185 -9.78 -4.32 -5.19
N TYR A 186 -10.39 -4.89 -4.16
CA TYR A 186 -11.85 -5.07 -4.14
C TYR A 186 -12.63 -3.76 -4.04
N SER A 187 -12.10 -2.77 -3.34
CA SER A 187 -12.72 -1.43 -3.27
C SER A 187 -12.69 -0.74 -4.63
N ALA A 188 -11.57 -0.84 -5.36
CA ALA A 188 -11.44 -0.33 -6.71
C ALA A 188 -12.40 -1.06 -7.67
N LEU A 189 -12.42 -2.39 -7.61
CA LEU A 189 -13.35 -3.22 -8.42
C LEU A 189 -14.81 -2.82 -8.19
N HIS A 190 -15.21 -2.68 -6.93
CA HIS A 190 -16.57 -2.26 -6.59
C HIS A 190 -16.94 -0.90 -7.21
N ARG A 191 -16.02 0.07 -7.15
CA ARG A 191 -16.23 1.37 -7.77
C ARG A 191 -16.35 1.31 -9.29
N ILE A 192 -15.54 0.47 -9.94
CA ILE A 192 -15.63 0.27 -11.38
C ILE A 192 -17.01 -0.29 -11.75
N CYS A 193 -17.47 -1.35 -11.08
CA CYS A 193 -18.78 -1.95 -11.33
C CYS A 193 -19.91 -0.94 -11.11
N GLU A 194 -19.90 -0.21 -9.99
CA GLU A 194 -20.89 0.82 -9.68
C GLU A 194 -20.95 1.92 -10.77
N MET A 195 -19.80 2.39 -11.26
CA MET A 195 -19.76 3.40 -12.32
C MET A 195 -20.24 2.86 -13.67
N VAL A 196 -19.94 1.60 -13.98
CA VAL A 196 -20.44 0.94 -15.19
C VAL A 196 -21.97 0.80 -15.13
N ASP A 197 -22.53 0.41 -14.00
CA ASP A 197 -23.97 0.30 -13.81
C ASP A 197 -24.68 1.65 -14.02
N TYR A 198 -24.09 2.76 -13.56
CA TYR A 198 -24.64 4.10 -13.80
C TYR A 198 -24.62 4.50 -15.27
N ILE A 199 -23.61 4.10 -16.03
CA ILE A 199 -23.48 4.41 -17.45
C ILE A 199 -24.44 3.54 -18.28
N GLU A 200 -24.73 2.33 -17.86
CA GLU A 200 -25.54 1.37 -18.61
C GLU A 200 -26.92 1.91 -18.99
N ALA A 201 -27.62 2.52 -18.04
CA ALA A 201 -28.96 3.06 -18.27
C ALA A 201 -28.95 4.15 -19.35
N THR A 202 -27.99 5.07 -19.33
CA THR A 202 -27.89 6.12 -20.35
C THR A 202 -27.40 5.60 -21.70
N ALA A 203 -26.55 4.59 -21.67
CA ALA A 203 -26.07 3.94 -22.90
C ALA A 203 -27.22 3.23 -23.64
N ALA A 204 -28.07 2.49 -22.91
CA ALA A 204 -29.24 1.85 -23.46
C ALA A 204 -30.24 2.87 -24.02
N SER A 205 -30.48 3.98 -23.31
CA SER A 205 -31.41 5.03 -23.75
C SER A 205 -31.00 5.72 -25.06
N HIS A 206 -29.71 5.76 -25.36
CA HIS A 206 -29.16 6.46 -26.52
C HIS A 206 -28.54 5.53 -27.58
N SER A 207 -28.65 4.22 -27.40
CA SER A 207 -28.00 3.20 -28.27
C SER A 207 -26.52 3.49 -28.52
N ARG A 208 -25.77 3.72 -27.45
CA ARG A 208 -24.36 4.09 -27.49
C ARG A 208 -23.44 2.98 -27.00
N ALA A 209 -22.28 2.87 -27.63
CA ALA A 209 -21.19 2.08 -27.13
C ALA A 209 -20.33 2.93 -26.16
N PHE A 210 -19.94 2.33 -25.05
CA PHE A 210 -19.04 2.96 -24.09
C PHE A 210 -17.74 2.16 -23.97
N VAL A 211 -16.62 2.87 -23.99
CA VAL A 211 -15.30 2.33 -23.64
C VAL A 211 -14.97 2.84 -22.25
N VAL A 212 -14.84 1.92 -21.30
CA VAL A 212 -14.47 2.25 -19.92
C VAL A 212 -13.01 1.88 -19.72
N GLU A 213 -12.19 2.88 -19.50
CA GLU A 213 -10.77 2.70 -19.20
C GLU A 213 -10.56 2.57 -17.70
N VAL A 214 -9.84 1.54 -17.28
CA VAL A 214 -9.53 1.26 -15.87
C VAL A 214 -8.03 1.20 -15.65
N MET A 215 -7.59 1.41 -14.41
CA MET A 215 -6.19 1.27 -14.03
C MET A 215 -5.75 -0.20 -14.04
N GLY A 216 -4.44 -0.43 -13.97
CA GLY A 216 -3.84 -1.77 -14.01
C GLY A 216 -2.81 -1.88 -15.12
N ARG A 217 -1.72 -1.11 -15.01
CA ARG A 217 -0.72 -0.94 -16.09
C ARG A 217 -0.20 -2.24 -16.69
N HIS A 218 0.12 -3.22 -15.84
CA HIS A 218 0.73 -4.49 -16.26
C HIS A 218 -0.11 -5.70 -15.85
N CYS A 219 -1.27 -5.48 -15.24
CA CYS A 219 -2.15 -6.52 -14.73
C CYS A 219 -3.59 -6.23 -15.12
N GLY A 220 -4.21 -7.14 -15.86
CA GLY A 220 -5.58 -7.04 -16.34
C GLY A 220 -6.64 -7.44 -15.33
N TRP A 221 -6.27 -7.69 -14.07
CA TRP A 221 -7.20 -8.22 -13.06
C TRP A 221 -8.44 -7.34 -12.87
N LEU A 222 -8.26 -6.01 -12.75
CA LEU A 222 -9.37 -5.07 -12.61
C LEU A 222 -10.28 -5.07 -13.85
N ALA A 223 -9.69 -4.95 -15.05
CA ALA A 223 -10.46 -4.95 -16.30
C ALA A 223 -11.21 -6.27 -16.51
N LEU A 224 -10.52 -7.40 -16.29
CA LEU A 224 -11.11 -8.72 -16.47
C LEU A 224 -12.26 -8.96 -15.50
N THR A 225 -12.01 -8.71 -14.21
CA THR A 225 -13.01 -9.00 -13.17
C THR A 225 -14.20 -8.05 -13.27
N ALA A 226 -13.97 -6.76 -13.51
CA ALA A 226 -15.04 -5.81 -13.75
C ALA A 226 -15.81 -6.12 -15.02
N GLY A 227 -15.14 -6.49 -16.10
CA GLY A 227 -15.78 -6.85 -17.35
C GLY A 227 -16.69 -8.07 -17.22
N VAL A 228 -16.23 -9.10 -16.51
CA VAL A 228 -17.06 -10.28 -16.23
C VAL A 228 -18.24 -9.91 -15.31
N ALA A 229 -18.02 -9.13 -14.27
CA ALA A 229 -19.04 -8.73 -13.30
C ALA A 229 -20.14 -7.86 -13.94
N THR A 230 -19.79 -6.98 -14.86
CA THR A 230 -20.75 -6.06 -15.51
C THR A 230 -21.27 -6.56 -16.85
N GLY A 231 -20.85 -7.74 -17.32
CA GLY A 231 -21.25 -8.31 -18.59
C GLY A 231 -20.74 -7.49 -19.79
N ALA A 232 -19.46 -7.10 -19.75
CA ALA A 232 -18.85 -6.37 -20.86
C ALA A 232 -18.78 -7.24 -22.13
N ASP A 233 -19.08 -6.66 -23.28
CA ASP A 233 -19.05 -7.34 -24.58
C ASP A 233 -17.61 -7.63 -25.02
N PHE A 234 -16.66 -6.80 -24.59
CA PHE A 234 -15.25 -6.99 -24.88
C PHE A 234 -14.37 -6.47 -23.73
N ILE A 235 -13.23 -7.16 -23.51
CA ILE A 235 -12.29 -6.83 -22.43
C ILE A 235 -10.87 -6.83 -23.01
N PHE A 236 -10.15 -5.72 -22.86
CA PHE A 236 -8.73 -5.63 -23.21
C PHE A 236 -7.89 -5.75 -21.94
N ILE A 237 -6.94 -6.68 -21.95
CA ILE A 237 -6.00 -6.90 -20.84
C ILE A 237 -4.56 -6.96 -21.34
N PRO A 238 -3.56 -6.51 -20.56
CA PRO A 238 -2.15 -6.53 -20.96
C PRO A 238 -1.62 -7.94 -21.22
N GLU A 239 -2.11 -8.93 -20.50
CA GLU A 239 -1.69 -10.34 -20.61
C GLU A 239 -2.08 -10.98 -21.95
N LYS A 240 -3.06 -10.40 -22.64
CA LYS A 240 -3.47 -10.80 -23.98
C LYS A 240 -3.37 -9.62 -24.92
N PRO A 241 -2.18 -9.35 -25.47
CA PRO A 241 -1.98 -8.27 -26.45
C PRO A 241 -2.94 -8.38 -27.61
N ARG A 242 -3.33 -7.26 -28.17
CA ARG A 242 -4.24 -7.19 -29.32
C ARG A 242 -3.60 -7.86 -30.52
N ALA A 243 -4.36 -8.70 -31.21
CA ALA A 243 -3.98 -9.19 -32.52
C ALA A 243 -4.06 -8.05 -33.57
N ASP A 244 -3.40 -8.20 -34.73
CA ASP A 244 -3.36 -7.16 -35.75
C ASP A 244 -4.76 -6.85 -36.32
N ASP A 245 -5.67 -7.79 -36.26
CA ASP A 245 -7.05 -7.72 -36.74
C ASP A 245 -8.08 -7.25 -35.66
N TRP A 246 -7.63 -6.79 -34.50
CA TRP A 246 -8.50 -6.41 -33.41
C TRP A 246 -9.58 -5.37 -33.78
N LYS A 247 -9.27 -4.49 -34.73
CA LYS A 247 -10.22 -3.48 -35.22
C LYS A 247 -11.40 -4.13 -35.94
N GLN A 248 -11.13 -5.12 -36.78
CA GLN A 248 -12.16 -5.87 -37.51
C GLN A 248 -13.02 -6.72 -36.58
N GLU A 249 -12.41 -7.30 -35.52
CA GLU A 249 -13.13 -7.99 -34.48
C GLU A 249 -14.09 -7.03 -33.74
N MET A 250 -13.61 -5.83 -33.38
CA MET A 250 -14.41 -4.79 -32.74
C MET A 250 -15.57 -4.31 -33.64
N GLU A 251 -15.31 -4.05 -34.90
CA GLU A 251 -16.35 -3.67 -35.84
C GLU A 251 -17.43 -4.75 -35.96
N THR A 252 -17.05 -6.01 -35.94
CA THR A 252 -17.98 -7.14 -35.98
C THR A 252 -18.85 -7.21 -34.69
N ILE A 253 -18.25 -6.97 -33.53
CA ILE A 253 -18.95 -6.96 -32.22
C ILE A 253 -19.94 -5.80 -32.19
N VAL A 254 -19.50 -4.59 -32.55
CA VAL A 254 -20.33 -3.39 -32.56
C VAL A 254 -21.52 -3.58 -33.55
N ALA A 255 -21.31 -4.14 -34.74
CA ALA A 255 -22.35 -4.40 -35.67
C ALA A 255 -23.39 -5.39 -35.13
N LYS A 256 -22.97 -6.52 -34.59
CA LYS A 256 -23.87 -7.52 -33.99
C LYS A 256 -24.71 -6.97 -32.83
N VAL A 257 -24.08 -6.17 -31.98
CA VAL A 257 -24.78 -5.58 -30.82
C VAL A 257 -25.76 -4.49 -31.27
N SER A 258 -25.39 -3.70 -32.27
CA SER A 258 -26.24 -2.69 -32.89
C SER A 258 -27.48 -3.31 -33.53
N GLU A 259 -27.33 -4.41 -34.28
CA GLU A 259 -28.45 -5.14 -34.88
C GLU A 259 -29.45 -5.68 -33.82
N GLN A 260 -28.97 -6.04 -32.65
CA GLN A 260 -29.80 -6.52 -31.57
C GLN A 260 -30.39 -5.40 -30.69
N GLN A 261 -30.15 -4.14 -31.00
CA GLN A 261 -30.48 -2.95 -30.17
C GLN A 261 -29.93 -3.06 -28.75
N LYS A 262 -28.81 -3.72 -28.58
CA LYS A 262 -28.11 -3.87 -27.31
C LYS A 262 -26.99 -2.84 -27.17
N LEU A 263 -26.59 -2.64 -25.94
CA LEU A 263 -25.49 -1.79 -25.52
C LEU A 263 -24.16 -2.49 -25.76
N VAL A 264 -23.15 -1.78 -26.25
CA VAL A 264 -21.76 -2.26 -26.31
C VAL A 264 -20.99 -1.71 -25.10
N LYS A 265 -20.46 -2.59 -24.27
CA LYS A 265 -19.58 -2.27 -23.14
C LYS A 265 -18.19 -2.80 -23.41
N LEU A 266 -17.21 -1.91 -23.43
CA LEU A 266 -15.81 -2.24 -23.62
C LEU A 266 -15.03 -1.81 -22.37
N ILE A 267 -14.28 -2.72 -21.76
CA ILE A 267 -13.41 -2.39 -20.65
C ILE A 267 -11.96 -2.59 -21.05
N SER A 268 -11.13 -1.61 -20.79
CA SER A 268 -9.71 -1.58 -21.19
C SER A 268 -8.84 -1.10 -20.04
N ASN A 269 -7.65 -1.70 -19.91
CA ASN A 269 -6.61 -1.18 -19.04
C ASN A 269 -5.88 -0.01 -19.69
N ILE A 270 -5.44 0.93 -18.85
CA ILE A 270 -4.51 2.00 -19.24
C ILE A 270 -3.11 1.40 -19.36
N ASN A 271 -2.48 1.59 -20.50
CA ASN A 271 -1.06 1.28 -20.73
C ASN A 271 -0.16 2.44 -20.35
#